data_811480c81b0aac58e83c9314c5be2220
#
_entry.id   811480c81b0aac58e83c9314c5be2220
#
_cell.length_a   1.000
_cell.length_b   1.000
_cell.length_c   1.000
_cell.angle_alpha   90.00
_cell.angle_beta   90.00
_cell.angle_gamma   90.00
#
_symmetry.space_group_name_H-M   'P 1'
#
loop_
_entity.id
_entity.type
_entity.pdbx_description
1 polymer ?
#
loop_
_entity_poly.entity_id
_entity_poly.type
_entity_poly.pdbx_seq_one_letter_code
_entity_poly.pdbx_strand_id
1 'polypeptide(L)'
;MEEVRKVRSGKPVAVFAVLLVVSFATMNAMPSDTLLAALLQEAVLALVALVAMGLAVPDALKRCTQSVQQRNTVRFAGITLLLTGLVGGAITILTWYFANSGNGAGFVSAVLPSAVDLMENLLLLLDICLLTGLYEESFMRVLGIGAFEQAFGQGGAASRRTIGECDARLAVSEHVVGGRPAHPTASGYAAGGSVGIPGEIEHGAVKMPIAFDPAAKRAILVSALLFALLHVGAPDVSAGQLVLLQTALKFGQALLFGVTLGALYVRTRRLWPCAFIHAGFDVLYLAPNVLLTGMMPETYASGAVGDTVLLAVSVLMLSGIVLKIRKEIA
;
A
#
# COMPACT_ATOMS: atom_id res chain seq x y z
N MET A 1 26.62 21.87 7.02
CA MET A 1 25.81 20.66 7.13
C MET A 1 24.31 20.85 6.78
N GLU A 2 23.78 22.05 6.88
CA GLU A 2 22.39 22.41 6.58
C GLU A 2 22.09 22.46 5.06
N GLU A 3 23.05 22.95 4.27
CA GLU A 3 22.93 23.04 2.81
C GLU A 3 22.88 21.66 2.11
N VAL A 4 23.64 20.67 2.63
CA VAL A 4 23.62 19.29 2.12
C VAL A 4 22.29 18.58 2.39
N ARG A 5 21.54 18.99 3.42
CA ARG A 5 20.19 18.47 3.73
C ARG A 5 19.13 19.02 2.78
N LYS A 6 19.24 20.28 2.34
CA LYS A 6 18.26 20.93 1.45
C LYS A 6 18.26 20.32 0.04
N VAL A 7 19.42 19.94 -0.49
CA VAL A 7 19.56 19.36 -1.84
C VAL A 7 18.99 17.93 -1.91
N ARG A 8 18.95 17.19 -0.79
CA ARG A 8 18.34 15.82 -0.75
C ARG A 8 16.80 15.81 -0.74
N SER A 9 16.16 16.92 -0.39
CA SER A 9 14.71 16.94 -0.13
C SER A 9 13.83 16.89 -1.39
N GLY A 10 14.30 17.35 -2.53
CA GLY A 10 13.51 17.38 -3.78
C GLY A 10 13.59 16.12 -4.66
N LYS A 11 14.58 15.27 -4.44
CA LYS A 11 14.79 14.10 -5.31
C LYS A 11 13.60 13.12 -5.42
N PRO A 12 12.96 12.67 -4.32
CA PRO A 12 11.85 11.74 -4.43
C PRO A 12 10.65 12.32 -5.18
N VAL A 13 10.35 13.60 -4.98
CA VAL A 13 9.25 14.31 -5.67
C VAL A 13 9.55 14.40 -7.17
N ALA A 14 10.76 14.80 -7.54
CA ALA A 14 11.16 14.91 -8.93
C ALA A 14 11.15 13.53 -9.63
N VAL A 15 11.69 12.50 -8.99
CA VAL A 15 11.69 11.13 -9.54
C VAL A 15 10.26 10.60 -9.67
N PHE A 16 9.39 10.85 -8.69
CA PHE A 16 7.98 10.51 -8.77
C PHE A 16 7.28 11.18 -9.96
N ALA A 17 7.49 12.48 -10.15
CA ALA A 17 6.91 13.22 -11.27
C ALA A 17 7.41 12.70 -12.63
N VAL A 18 8.71 12.44 -12.76
CA VAL A 18 9.29 11.84 -13.99
C VAL A 18 8.71 10.46 -14.24
N LEU A 19 8.61 9.62 -13.22
CA LEU A 19 8.05 8.28 -13.34
C LEU A 19 6.57 8.32 -13.76
N LEU A 20 5.80 9.29 -13.25
CA LEU A 20 4.42 9.51 -13.64
C LEU A 20 4.30 9.76 -15.16
N VAL A 21 5.14 10.64 -15.69
CA VAL A 21 5.18 10.96 -17.14
C VAL A 21 5.62 9.75 -17.95
N VAL A 22 6.68 9.05 -17.53
CA VAL A 22 7.19 7.85 -18.21
C VAL A 22 6.15 6.74 -18.21
N SER A 23 5.46 6.50 -17.09
CA SER A 23 4.41 5.49 -16.99
C SER A 23 3.27 5.79 -17.96
N PHE A 24 2.79 7.04 -17.96
CA PHE A 24 1.74 7.47 -18.87
C PHE A 24 2.16 7.33 -20.35
N ALA A 25 3.39 7.72 -20.68
CA ALA A 25 3.92 7.56 -22.02
C ALA A 25 4.03 6.08 -22.44
N THR A 26 4.49 5.20 -21.53
CA THR A 26 4.60 3.75 -21.79
C THR A 26 3.24 3.13 -22.03
N MET A 27 2.25 3.44 -21.17
CA MET A 27 0.87 2.93 -21.31
C MET A 27 0.22 3.33 -22.63
N ASN A 28 0.53 4.54 -23.15
CA ASN A 28 -0.01 4.99 -24.43
C ASN A 28 0.79 4.50 -25.65
N ALA A 29 2.07 4.17 -25.48
CA ALA A 29 2.93 3.76 -26.59
C ALA A 29 2.93 2.25 -26.84
N MET A 30 2.63 1.44 -25.82
CA MET A 30 2.63 -0.02 -25.91
C MET A 30 1.19 -0.54 -25.92
N PRO A 31 0.75 -1.22 -26.98
CA PRO A 31 -0.56 -1.85 -27.01
C PRO A 31 -0.60 -3.00 -26.00
N SER A 32 -1.75 -3.19 -25.35
CA SER A 32 -1.99 -4.26 -24.37
C SER A 32 -3.13 -5.20 -24.77
N ASP A 33 -3.38 -5.31 -26.07
CA ASP A 33 -4.52 -6.06 -26.61
C ASP A 33 -4.37 -7.58 -26.43
N THR A 34 -3.16 -8.07 -26.18
CA THR A 34 -2.87 -9.48 -25.89
C THR A 34 -2.25 -9.62 -24.51
N LEU A 35 -2.42 -10.80 -23.87
CA LEU A 35 -1.80 -11.08 -22.56
C LEU A 35 -0.28 -10.92 -22.59
N LEU A 36 0.37 -11.37 -23.69
CA LEU A 36 1.83 -11.23 -23.82
C LEU A 36 2.25 -9.75 -23.93
N ALA A 37 1.51 -8.93 -24.66
CA ALA A 37 1.80 -7.50 -24.76
C ALA A 37 1.58 -6.79 -23.41
N ALA A 38 0.52 -7.13 -22.68
CA ALA A 38 0.28 -6.65 -21.33
C ALA A 38 1.42 -7.07 -20.37
N LEU A 39 1.88 -8.31 -20.43
CA LEU A 39 3.01 -8.80 -19.64
C LEU A 39 4.30 -7.99 -19.89
N LEU A 40 4.62 -7.74 -21.17
CA LEU A 40 5.80 -6.96 -21.56
C LEU A 40 5.68 -5.51 -21.05
N GLN A 41 4.52 -4.90 -21.18
CA GLN A 41 4.25 -3.55 -20.69
C GLN A 41 4.47 -3.48 -19.18
N GLU A 42 3.88 -4.38 -18.40
CA GLU A 42 4.01 -4.42 -16.95
C GLU A 42 5.46 -4.72 -16.50
N ALA A 43 6.18 -5.58 -17.22
CA ALA A 43 7.59 -5.86 -16.95
C ALA A 43 8.47 -4.60 -17.12
N VAL A 44 8.24 -3.81 -18.17
CA VAL A 44 8.95 -2.54 -18.39
C VAL A 44 8.62 -1.55 -17.29
N LEU A 45 7.34 -1.38 -16.94
CA LEU A 45 6.89 -0.47 -15.88
C LEU A 45 7.45 -0.87 -14.51
N ALA A 46 7.42 -2.15 -14.17
CA ALA A 46 7.98 -2.66 -12.93
C ALA A 46 9.49 -2.42 -12.83
N LEU A 47 10.23 -2.69 -13.92
CA LEU A 47 11.67 -2.44 -13.98
C LEU A 47 11.98 -0.95 -13.77
N VAL A 48 11.30 -0.06 -14.49
CA VAL A 48 11.49 1.39 -14.39
C VAL A 48 11.18 1.88 -12.97
N ALA A 49 10.10 1.38 -12.36
CA ALA A 49 9.74 1.75 -10.98
C ALA A 49 10.78 1.27 -9.96
N LEU A 50 11.30 0.05 -10.08
CA LEU A 50 12.34 -0.48 -9.20
C LEU A 50 13.65 0.30 -9.33
N VAL A 51 14.06 0.66 -10.55
CA VAL A 51 15.24 1.51 -10.80
C VAL A 51 15.04 2.88 -10.17
N ALA A 52 13.89 3.51 -10.42
CA ALA A 52 13.55 4.82 -9.85
C ALA A 52 13.54 4.78 -8.31
N MET A 53 12.99 3.73 -7.70
CA MET A 53 13.02 3.50 -6.26
C MET A 53 14.45 3.35 -5.73
N GLY A 54 15.29 2.58 -6.41
CA GLY A 54 16.70 2.40 -6.04
C GLY A 54 17.49 3.72 -6.06
N LEU A 55 17.20 4.59 -7.03
CA LEU A 55 17.85 5.90 -7.17
C LEU A 55 17.34 6.95 -6.19
N ALA A 56 16.03 6.98 -5.93
CA ALA A 56 15.39 8.00 -5.10
C ALA A 56 15.40 7.65 -3.60
N VAL A 57 15.19 6.37 -3.26
CA VAL A 57 14.98 5.89 -1.88
C VAL A 57 15.73 4.56 -1.65
N PRO A 58 17.08 4.55 -1.73
CA PRO A 58 17.88 3.32 -1.65
C PRO A 58 17.66 2.54 -0.34
N ASP A 59 17.36 3.24 0.76
CA ASP A 59 17.06 2.59 2.04
C ASP A 59 15.70 1.85 2.05
N ALA A 60 14.77 2.23 1.17
CA ALA A 60 13.52 1.50 1.02
C ALA A 60 13.75 0.13 0.39
N LEU A 61 14.63 0.04 -0.61
CA LEU A 61 15.01 -1.23 -1.23
C LEU A 61 15.66 -2.19 -0.22
N LYS A 62 16.56 -1.68 0.64
CA LYS A 62 17.14 -2.48 1.74
C LYS A 62 16.06 -2.97 2.71
N ARG A 63 15.08 -2.14 3.06
CA ARG A 63 13.98 -2.53 3.94
C ARG A 63 13.07 -3.58 3.33
N CYS A 64 12.95 -3.64 2.01
CA CYS A 64 12.15 -4.67 1.33
C CYS A 64 12.65 -6.09 1.62
N THR A 65 13.97 -6.26 1.79
CA THR A 65 14.61 -7.58 2.01
C THR A 65 14.70 -8.00 3.49
N GLN A 66 14.44 -7.07 4.44
CA GLN A 66 14.52 -7.39 5.87
C GLN A 66 13.25 -8.12 6.35
N SER A 67 13.40 -9.09 7.25
CA SER A 67 12.27 -9.84 7.83
C SER A 67 11.30 -8.93 8.61
N VAL A 68 10.01 -9.25 8.58
CA VAL A 68 8.98 -8.55 9.38
C VAL A 68 9.02 -9.11 10.80
N GLN A 69 9.69 -8.43 11.71
CA GLN A 69 9.94 -8.92 13.06
C GLN A 69 8.86 -8.54 14.08
N GLN A 70 7.94 -7.62 13.74
CA GLN A 70 6.89 -7.17 14.65
C GLN A 70 5.59 -7.96 14.47
N ARG A 71 5.20 -8.72 15.48
CA ARG A 71 3.95 -9.53 15.51
C ARG A 71 2.69 -8.74 15.12
N ASN A 72 2.57 -7.48 15.55
CA ASN A 72 1.43 -6.62 15.24
C ASN A 72 1.38 -6.24 13.76
N THR A 73 2.53 -6.07 13.11
CA THR A 73 2.64 -5.76 11.68
C THR A 73 2.21 -6.96 10.84
N VAL A 74 2.65 -8.16 11.19
CA VAL A 74 2.24 -9.41 10.52
C VAL A 74 0.73 -9.63 10.66
N ARG A 75 0.18 -9.42 11.86
CA ARG A 75 -1.26 -9.52 12.10
C ARG A 75 -2.05 -8.52 11.26
N PHE A 76 -1.61 -7.27 11.17
CA PHE A 76 -2.27 -6.26 10.35
C PHE A 76 -2.23 -6.60 8.86
N ALA A 77 -1.08 -7.02 8.35
CA ALA A 77 -0.94 -7.48 6.96
C ALA A 77 -1.84 -8.70 6.68
N GLY A 78 -1.88 -9.68 7.59
CA GLY A 78 -2.74 -10.86 7.48
C GLY A 78 -4.24 -10.52 7.46
N ILE A 79 -4.68 -9.58 8.33
CA ILE A 79 -6.08 -9.10 8.33
C ILE A 79 -6.38 -8.37 7.02
N THR A 80 -5.47 -7.52 6.53
CA THR A 80 -5.66 -6.80 5.27
C THR A 80 -5.76 -7.79 4.11
N LEU A 81 -4.87 -8.79 4.04
CA LEU A 81 -4.91 -9.85 3.04
C LEU A 81 -6.24 -10.62 3.08
N LEU A 82 -6.69 -11.03 4.26
CA LEU A 82 -7.95 -11.75 4.41
C LEU A 82 -9.13 -10.90 3.92
N LEU A 83 -9.20 -9.63 4.33
CA LEU A 83 -10.31 -8.76 3.98
C LEU A 83 -10.33 -8.42 2.48
N THR A 84 -9.17 -8.11 1.87
CA THR A 84 -9.08 -7.87 0.42
C THR A 84 -9.32 -9.15 -0.37
N GLY A 85 -8.88 -10.30 0.12
CA GLY A 85 -9.18 -11.60 -0.45
C GLY A 85 -10.68 -11.94 -0.45
N LEU A 86 -11.41 -11.57 0.63
CA LEU A 86 -12.88 -11.71 0.68
C LEU A 86 -13.57 -10.81 -0.37
N VAL A 87 -13.07 -9.58 -0.56
CA VAL A 87 -13.60 -8.69 -1.62
C VAL A 87 -13.37 -9.30 -3.00
N GLY A 88 -12.13 -9.71 -3.31
CA GLY A 88 -11.77 -10.35 -4.57
C GLY A 88 -12.59 -11.63 -4.82
N GLY A 89 -12.71 -12.49 -3.81
CA GLY A 89 -13.52 -13.71 -3.90
C GLY A 89 -15.01 -13.44 -4.15
N ALA A 90 -15.59 -12.42 -3.50
CA ALA A 90 -16.97 -12.01 -3.76
C ALA A 90 -17.14 -11.52 -5.21
N ILE A 91 -16.19 -10.74 -5.71
CA ILE A 91 -16.18 -10.29 -7.11
C ILE A 91 -16.10 -11.49 -8.05
N THR A 92 -15.20 -12.44 -7.81
CA THR A 92 -15.07 -13.67 -8.61
C THR A 92 -16.40 -14.41 -8.70
N ILE A 93 -17.09 -14.64 -7.58
CA ILE A 93 -18.36 -15.35 -7.51
C ILE A 93 -19.44 -14.59 -8.28
N LEU A 94 -19.54 -13.28 -8.09
CA LEU A 94 -20.53 -12.45 -8.77
C LEU A 94 -20.25 -12.36 -10.27
N THR A 95 -19.00 -12.24 -10.69
CA THR A 95 -18.62 -12.27 -12.12
C THR A 95 -19.07 -13.56 -12.76
N TRP A 96 -18.78 -14.70 -12.11
CA TRP A 96 -19.24 -16.01 -12.57
C TRP A 96 -20.76 -16.10 -12.66
N TYR A 97 -21.49 -15.57 -11.66
CA TYR A 97 -22.95 -15.55 -11.66
C TYR A 97 -23.53 -14.73 -12.83
N PHE A 98 -23.03 -13.51 -13.02
CA PHE A 98 -23.50 -12.64 -14.10
C PHE A 98 -23.12 -13.17 -15.49
N ALA A 99 -21.97 -13.80 -15.63
CA ALA A 99 -21.56 -14.47 -16.84
C ALA A 99 -22.58 -15.53 -17.26
N ASN A 100 -23.00 -16.39 -16.32
CA ASN A 100 -23.95 -17.45 -16.60
C ASN A 100 -25.40 -16.96 -16.75
N SER A 101 -25.73 -15.78 -16.22
CA SER A 101 -27.09 -15.19 -16.36
C SER A 101 -27.31 -14.37 -17.62
N GLY A 102 -26.27 -14.19 -18.44
CA GLY A 102 -26.32 -13.36 -19.65
C GLY A 102 -26.38 -11.85 -19.40
N ASN A 103 -26.17 -11.42 -18.15
CA ASN A 103 -26.21 -10.01 -17.74
C ASN A 103 -24.82 -9.37 -17.56
N GLY A 104 -23.74 -10.11 -17.82
CA GLY A 104 -22.36 -9.61 -17.77
C GLY A 104 -21.88 -9.19 -19.16
N ALA A 105 -21.12 -8.09 -19.23
CA ALA A 105 -20.43 -7.75 -20.46
C ALA A 105 -19.26 -8.72 -20.70
N GLY A 106 -19.17 -9.22 -21.93
CA GLY A 106 -17.97 -9.91 -22.38
C GLY A 106 -17.95 -11.44 -22.22
N PHE A 107 -18.91 -12.04 -21.52
CA PHE A 107 -19.02 -13.51 -21.57
C PHE A 107 -19.84 -13.92 -22.79
N VAL A 108 -19.18 -14.02 -23.92
CA VAL A 108 -19.65 -14.84 -25.03
C VAL A 108 -19.72 -16.27 -24.52
N SER A 109 -20.75 -17.02 -24.91
CA SER A 109 -20.91 -18.47 -24.63
C SER A 109 -19.59 -19.20 -24.90
N ALA A 110 -18.75 -19.28 -23.88
CA ALA A 110 -17.34 -19.65 -24.03
C ALA A 110 -17.30 -21.18 -24.19
N VAL A 111 -16.83 -21.61 -25.32
CA VAL A 111 -16.22 -22.92 -25.43
C VAL A 111 -15.11 -22.93 -24.36
N LEU A 112 -15.22 -23.85 -23.40
CA LEU A 112 -14.18 -23.97 -22.37
C LEU A 112 -12.85 -24.14 -23.05
N PRO A 113 -11.83 -23.31 -22.66
CA PRO A 113 -10.49 -23.42 -23.21
C PRO A 113 -9.91 -24.81 -22.96
N SER A 114 -8.96 -25.23 -23.78
CA SER A 114 -8.24 -26.47 -23.52
C SER A 114 -7.48 -26.38 -22.19
N ALA A 115 -7.11 -27.51 -21.62
CA ALA A 115 -6.31 -27.52 -20.39
C ALA A 115 -4.95 -26.81 -20.57
N VAL A 116 -4.38 -26.82 -21.77
CA VAL A 116 -3.13 -26.13 -22.11
C VAL A 116 -3.36 -24.63 -22.13
N ASP A 117 -4.40 -24.14 -22.82
CA ASP A 117 -4.72 -22.70 -22.89
C ASP A 117 -5.06 -22.16 -21.48
N LEU A 118 -5.80 -22.95 -20.68
CA LEU A 118 -6.12 -22.55 -19.31
C LEU A 118 -4.86 -22.40 -18.46
N MET A 119 -3.89 -23.30 -18.59
CA MET A 119 -2.62 -23.22 -17.86
C MET A 119 -1.79 -22.02 -18.32
N GLU A 120 -1.70 -21.78 -19.63
CA GLU A 120 -1.01 -20.64 -20.21
C GLU A 120 -1.62 -19.32 -19.73
N ASN A 121 -2.95 -19.18 -19.84
CA ASN A 121 -3.69 -18.02 -19.34
C ASN A 121 -3.48 -17.79 -17.84
N LEU A 122 -3.44 -18.86 -17.03
CA LEU A 122 -3.19 -18.77 -15.60
C LEU A 122 -1.78 -18.26 -15.29
N LEU A 123 -0.75 -18.78 -15.96
CA LEU A 123 0.63 -18.35 -15.76
C LEU A 123 0.80 -16.88 -16.17
N LEU A 124 0.30 -16.50 -17.34
CA LEU A 124 0.36 -15.11 -17.78
C LEU A 124 -0.39 -14.16 -16.85
N LEU A 125 -1.57 -14.56 -16.37
CA LEU A 125 -2.34 -13.78 -15.39
C LEU A 125 -1.55 -13.57 -14.09
N LEU A 126 -0.95 -14.63 -13.54
CA LEU A 126 -0.15 -14.54 -12.31
C LEU A 126 1.05 -13.61 -12.49
N ASP A 127 1.76 -13.72 -13.62
CA ASP A 127 2.90 -12.88 -13.91
C ASP A 127 2.49 -11.41 -14.10
N ILE A 128 1.43 -11.14 -14.86
CA ILE A 128 0.91 -9.77 -15.06
C ILE A 128 0.51 -9.18 -13.72
N CYS A 129 -0.32 -9.85 -12.93
CA CYS A 129 -0.79 -9.31 -11.65
C CYS A 129 0.35 -9.08 -10.65
N LEU A 130 1.37 -9.95 -10.63
CA LEU A 130 2.55 -9.76 -9.79
C LEU A 130 3.35 -8.53 -10.20
N LEU A 131 3.58 -8.34 -11.50
CA LEU A 131 4.32 -7.20 -12.04
C LEU A 131 3.54 -5.89 -11.85
N THR A 132 2.23 -5.88 -12.09
CA THR A 132 1.34 -4.74 -11.81
C THR A 132 1.41 -4.35 -10.33
N GLY A 133 1.20 -5.32 -9.42
CA GLY A 133 1.31 -5.06 -8.00
C GLY A 133 2.69 -4.54 -7.57
N LEU A 134 3.76 -5.07 -8.16
CA LEU A 134 5.12 -4.61 -7.89
C LEU A 134 5.36 -3.19 -8.42
N TYR A 135 4.94 -2.91 -9.66
CA TYR A 135 5.04 -1.60 -10.28
C TYR A 135 4.26 -0.55 -9.50
N GLU A 136 2.97 -0.76 -9.33
CA GLU A 136 2.07 0.24 -8.76
C GLU A 136 2.38 0.52 -7.28
N GLU A 137 2.72 -0.51 -6.50
CA GLU A 137 3.06 -0.32 -5.10
C GLU A 137 4.45 0.31 -4.92
N SER A 138 5.42 0.03 -5.79
CA SER A 138 6.71 0.73 -5.83
C SER A 138 6.51 2.21 -6.14
N PHE A 139 5.68 2.51 -7.13
CA PHE A 139 5.40 3.86 -7.59
C PHE A 139 4.56 4.63 -6.57
N MET A 140 3.39 4.12 -6.19
CA MET A 140 2.44 4.87 -5.36
C MET A 140 2.79 4.87 -3.89
N ARG A 141 3.30 3.75 -3.34
CA ARG A 141 3.56 3.65 -1.91
C ARG A 141 4.99 4.07 -1.57
N VAL A 142 5.99 3.48 -2.22
CA VAL A 142 7.37 3.76 -1.83
C VAL A 142 7.79 5.17 -2.28
N LEU A 143 7.59 5.49 -3.54
CA LEU A 143 7.97 6.81 -4.09
C LEU A 143 6.93 7.88 -3.77
N GLY A 144 5.64 7.63 -4.02
CA GLY A 144 4.57 8.62 -3.85
C GLY A 144 4.37 9.01 -2.38
N ILE A 145 4.08 8.06 -1.49
CA ILE A 145 3.92 8.37 -0.05
C ILE A 145 5.21 8.95 0.51
N GLY A 146 6.39 8.38 0.14
CA GLY A 146 7.68 8.91 0.58
C GLY A 146 7.92 10.37 0.18
N ALA A 147 7.59 10.73 -1.07
CA ALA A 147 7.67 12.09 -1.57
C ALA A 147 6.70 13.04 -0.85
N PHE A 148 5.45 12.62 -0.66
CA PHE A 148 4.42 13.44 -0.01
C PHE A 148 4.65 13.59 1.50
N GLU A 149 5.06 12.55 2.21
CA GLU A 149 5.47 12.67 3.63
C GLU A 149 6.58 13.69 3.79
N GLN A 150 7.55 13.69 2.89
CA GLN A 150 8.63 14.67 2.90
C GLN A 150 8.13 16.08 2.63
N ALA A 151 7.25 16.26 1.64
CA ALA A 151 6.68 17.55 1.31
C ALA A 151 5.81 18.13 2.45
N PHE A 152 4.98 17.29 3.08
CA PHE A 152 4.10 17.69 4.17
C PHE A 152 4.81 17.76 5.53
N GLY A 153 5.89 17.02 5.74
CA GLY A 153 6.66 16.97 7.00
C GLY A 153 7.57 18.17 7.20
N GLN A 154 7.96 18.87 6.13
CA GLN A 154 8.86 20.02 6.24
C GLN A 154 8.25 21.22 7.00
N GLY A 155 6.89 21.37 6.97
CA GLY A 155 6.20 22.39 7.74
C GLY A 155 6.14 22.13 9.25
N GLY A 156 6.30 20.87 9.70
CA GLY A 156 6.22 20.48 11.11
C GLY A 156 7.59 20.32 11.81
N ALA A 157 8.67 20.22 11.06
CA ALA A 157 10.01 19.99 11.62
C ALA A 157 10.53 21.20 12.43
N ALA A 158 10.11 22.40 12.13
CA ALA A 158 10.41 23.60 12.91
C ALA A 158 9.73 23.55 14.30
N SER A 159 8.49 23.02 14.39
CA SER A 159 7.74 22.93 15.64
C SER A 159 8.21 21.78 16.55
N ARG A 160 8.71 20.67 15.99
CA ARG A 160 9.21 19.54 16.80
C ARG A 160 10.60 19.76 17.41
N ARG A 161 11.44 20.61 16.79
CA ARG A 161 12.73 20.97 17.36
C ARG A 161 12.59 21.72 18.68
N THR A 162 11.60 22.60 18.82
CA THR A 162 11.36 23.38 20.04
C THR A 162 10.88 22.51 21.21
N ILE A 163 10.10 21.46 20.97
CA ILE A 163 9.58 20.57 22.02
C ILE A 163 10.68 19.61 22.52
N GLY A 164 11.44 19.00 21.61
CA GLY A 164 12.55 18.09 21.99
C GLY A 164 13.75 18.78 22.67
N GLU A 165 14.01 20.05 22.33
CA GLU A 165 15.05 20.84 23.02
C GLU A 165 14.61 21.33 24.40
N CYS A 166 13.33 21.58 24.62
CA CYS A 166 12.80 21.90 25.95
C CYS A 166 12.85 20.70 26.89
N ASP A 167 12.49 19.51 26.44
CA ASP A 167 12.56 18.31 27.28
C ASP A 167 13.99 17.89 27.60
N ALA A 168 14.93 18.06 26.66
CA ALA A 168 16.35 17.80 26.91
C ALA A 168 16.99 18.80 27.90
N ARG A 169 16.55 20.06 27.93
CA ARG A 169 17.03 21.04 28.88
C ARG A 169 16.45 20.87 30.29
N LEU A 170 15.21 20.41 30.40
CA LEU A 170 14.60 20.08 31.69
C LEU A 170 15.24 18.84 32.34
N ALA A 171 15.59 17.82 31.56
CA ALA A 171 16.24 16.61 32.07
C ALA A 171 17.69 16.85 32.55
N VAL A 172 18.38 17.84 32.02
CA VAL A 172 19.77 18.20 32.45
C VAL A 172 19.77 19.05 33.73
N SER A 173 18.67 19.76 34.05
CA SER A 173 18.64 20.66 35.21
C SER A 173 18.32 19.94 36.55
N GLU A 174 17.79 18.75 36.54
CA GLU A 174 17.48 17.98 37.77
C GLU A 174 18.65 17.16 38.34
N HIS A 175 19.78 17.06 37.64
CA HIS A 175 20.89 16.19 38.06
C HIS A 175 22.09 16.93 38.73
N VAL A 176 21.99 18.21 39.07
CA VAL A 176 23.10 19.02 39.63
C VAL A 176 22.82 19.53 41.05
N VAL A 177 21.93 18.97 41.81
CA VAL A 177 21.79 19.34 43.25
C VAL A 177 21.81 18.08 44.11
N GLY A 178 22.96 17.76 44.71
CA GLY A 178 23.00 16.77 45.80
C GLY A 178 24.25 15.93 45.92
N GLY A 179 25.44 16.45 45.68
CA GLY A 179 26.70 15.79 46.05
C GLY A 179 27.20 16.23 47.43
N ARG A 180 26.85 15.51 48.51
CA ARG A 180 27.56 15.57 49.81
C ARG A 180 28.68 14.54 49.82
N PRO A 181 29.89 14.86 50.23
CA PRO A 181 30.97 13.90 50.41
C PRO A 181 30.74 13.08 51.68
N ALA A 182 30.67 11.76 51.57
CA ALA A 182 30.65 10.84 52.71
C ALA A 182 32.05 10.34 53.03
N HIS A 183 32.44 10.54 54.30
CA HIS A 183 33.64 10.02 54.93
C HIS A 183 33.72 8.50 54.93
N PRO A 184 34.91 7.88 54.90
CA PRO A 184 35.10 6.45 55.05
C PRO A 184 35.20 6.07 56.55
N THR A 185 34.40 5.17 57.03
CA THR A 185 34.64 4.43 58.26
C THR A 185 34.58 2.94 57.99
N ALA A 186 35.57 2.29 58.57
CA ALA A 186 35.91 0.87 58.45
C ALA A 186 34.99 -0.05 59.27
N SER A 187 35.11 -1.35 58.91
CA SER A 187 34.90 -2.55 59.72
C SER A 187 33.48 -3.03 59.97
N GLY A 188 33.26 -4.32 59.69
CA GLY A 188 32.20 -5.14 60.21
C GLY A 188 31.86 -6.34 59.32
N TYR A 189 32.50 -7.51 59.59
CA TYR A 189 32.07 -8.83 59.15
C TYR A 189 30.70 -9.19 59.66
N ALA A 190 29.77 -9.72 58.81
CA ALA A 190 28.82 -10.79 59.18
C ALA A 190 28.05 -11.28 57.95
N ALA A 191 28.22 -12.51 57.67
CA ALA A 191 27.28 -13.60 57.36
C ALA A 191 25.92 -13.31 56.74
N GLY A 192 25.70 -14.01 55.57
CA GLY A 192 24.46 -14.73 55.28
C GLY A 192 23.22 -13.84 54.97
N GLY A 193 23.06 -13.50 53.73
CA GLY A 193 21.76 -12.98 53.25
C GLY A 193 21.57 -13.41 51.79
N SER A 194 20.58 -14.27 51.59
CA SER A 194 20.11 -14.69 50.26
C SER A 194 19.83 -13.47 49.40
N VAL A 195 20.56 -13.35 48.29
CA VAL A 195 20.31 -12.36 47.25
C VAL A 195 18.98 -12.74 46.59
N GLY A 196 17.90 -12.12 47.07
CA GLY A 196 16.63 -12.11 46.34
C GLY A 196 16.87 -11.49 44.97
N ILE A 197 16.64 -12.25 43.94
CA ILE A 197 16.62 -11.79 42.56
C ILE A 197 15.58 -10.65 42.50
N PRO A 198 15.98 -9.44 42.09
CA PRO A 198 14.98 -8.37 41.91
C PRO A 198 13.96 -8.84 40.89
N GLY A 199 12.69 -8.77 41.26
CA GLY A 199 11.57 -9.22 40.47
C GLY A 199 11.67 -8.75 39.03
N GLU A 200 11.29 -9.65 38.14
CA GLU A 200 11.01 -9.35 36.74
C GLU A 200 10.19 -8.07 36.69
N ILE A 201 10.82 -7.01 36.16
CA ILE A 201 10.08 -5.82 35.76
C ILE A 201 9.20 -6.30 34.63
N GLU A 202 7.93 -6.62 34.93
CA GLU A 202 6.90 -6.75 33.94
C GLU A 202 6.95 -5.46 33.09
N HIS A 203 7.64 -5.54 31.96
CA HIS A 203 7.51 -4.57 30.90
C HIS A 203 6.06 -4.67 30.41
N GLY A 204 5.15 -4.07 31.16
CA GLY A 204 3.81 -3.75 30.69
C GLY A 204 4.00 -2.92 29.44
N ALA A 205 4.00 -3.59 28.30
CA ALA A 205 4.05 -2.96 27.00
C ALA A 205 2.84 -2.03 26.92
N VAL A 206 3.04 -0.77 27.27
CA VAL A 206 2.07 0.30 27.03
C VAL A 206 1.79 0.25 25.54
N LYS A 207 0.69 -0.38 25.16
CA LYS A 207 0.13 -0.33 23.82
C LYS A 207 -0.29 1.10 23.55
N MET A 208 0.66 1.98 23.28
CA MET A 208 0.31 3.25 22.66
C MET A 208 -0.26 2.94 21.29
N PRO A 209 -1.51 3.30 21.00
CA PRO A 209 -1.99 3.27 19.62
C PRO A 209 -1.05 4.19 18.84
N ILE A 210 -0.33 3.65 17.86
CA ILE A 210 0.52 4.44 16.98
C ILE A 210 -0.42 5.24 16.09
N ALA A 211 -0.83 6.42 16.56
CA ALA A 211 -1.58 7.37 15.75
C ALA A 211 -0.70 7.76 14.55
N PHE A 212 -1.23 7.67 13.34
CA PHE A 212 -0.49 8.12 12.17
C PHE A 212 -0.24 9.62 12.26
N ASP A 213 0.99 10.02 12.00
CA ASP A 213 1.37 11.42 11.82
C ASP A 213 0.44 12.07 10.78
N PRO A 214 -0.05 13.30 11.02
CA PRO A 214 -0.86 14.04 10.06
C PRO A 214 -0.23 14.15 8.65
N ALA A 215 1.10 14.23 8.54
CA ALA A 215 1.79 14.21 7.25
C ALA A 215 1.60 12.86 6.53
N ALA A 216 1.71 11.74 7.24
CA ALA A 216 1.48 10.42 6.70
C ALA A 216 0.01 10.22 6.25
N LYS A 217 -0.97 10.72 7.02
CA LYS A 217 -2.39 10.68 6.62
C LYS A 217 -2.64 11.43 5.31
N ARG A 218 -2.07 12.64 5.18
CA ARG A 218 -2.17 13.43 3.95
C ARG A 218 -1.49 12.73 2.77
N ALA A 219 -0.30 12.17 2.99
CA ALA A 219 0.45 11.44 1.97
C ALA A 219 -0.32 10.21 1.46
N ILE A 220 -0.95 9.44 2.36
CA ILE A 220 -1.83 8.32 1.99
C ILE A 220 -2.97 8.81 1.10
N LEU A 221 -3.68 9.88 1.50
CA LEU A 221 -4.83 10.39 0.75
C LEU A 221 -4.44 10.89 -0.63
N VAL A 222 -3.35 11.66 -0.75
CA VAL A 222 -2.88 12.18 -2.04
C VAL A 222 -2.42 11.04 -2.95
N SER A 223 -1.65 10.08 -2.41
CA SER A 223 -1.23 8.90 -3.17
C SER A 223 -2.43 8.07 -3.65
N ALA A 224 -3.43 7.85 -2.79
CA ALA A 224 -4.64 7.11 -3.14
C ALA A 224 -5.51 7.84 -4.16
N LEU A 225 -5.59 9.16 -4.08
CA LEU A 225 -6.30 9.99 -5.06
C LEU A 225 -5.64 9.90 -6.44
N LEU A 226 -4.32 10.04 -6.51
CA LEU A 226 -3.58 9.88 -7.77
C LEU A 226 -3.72 8.47 -8.33
N PHE A 227 -3.65 7.46 -7.48
CA PHE A 227 -3.89 6.07 -7.85
C PHE A 227 -5.27 5.89 -8.48
N ALA A 228 -6.32 6.43 -7.86
CA ALA A 228 -7.68 6.36 -8.38
C ALA A 228 -7.84 7.09 -9.72
N LEU A 229 -7.22 8.25 -9.88
CA LEU A 229 -7.23 9.00 -11.12
C LEU A 229 -6.56 8.26 -12.28
N LEU A 230 -5.48 7.51 -12.00
CA LEU A 230 -4.80 6.70 -13.00
C LEU A 230 -5.58 5.46 -13.42
N HIS A 231 -6.52 4.99 -12.57
CA HIS A 231 -7.37 3.83 -12.84
C HIS A 231 -8.63 4.14 -13.65
N VAL A 232 -8.94 5.41 -13.84
CA VAL A 232 -10.07 5.86 -14.65
C VAL A 232 -9.55 6.75 -15.76
N GLY A 233 -9.84 6.39 -17.01
CA GLY A 233 -9.58 7.28 -18.14
C GLY A 233 -10.46 8.54 -18.11
N ALA A 234 -10.30 9.40 -19.09
CA ALA A 234 -11.23 10.51 -19.28
C ALA A 234 -12.65 9.95 -19.48
N PRO A 235 -13.65 10.37 -18.66
CA PRO A 235 -14.99 9.84 -18.79
C PRO A 235 -15.59 10.22 -20.14
N ASP A 236 -16.03 9.22 -20.90
CA ASP A 236 -16.80 9.48 -22.11
C ASP A 236 -18.26 9.81 -21.72
N VAL A 237 -18.56 11.10 -21.68
CA VAL A 237 -19.90 11.59 -21.34
C VAL A 237 -20.95 11.19 -22.37
N SER A 238 -20.57 10.79 -23.57
CA SER A 238 -21.45 10.32 -24.64
C SER A 238 -21.85 8.84 -24.48
N ALA A 239 -21.09 8.07 -23.71
CA ALA A 239 -21.28 6.62 -23.54
C ALA A 239 -22.50 6.23 -22.65
N GLY A 240 -23.19 7.24 -22.09
CA GLY A 240 -24.41 7.04 -21.32
C GLY A 240 -24.20 7.00 -19.81
N GLN A 241 -25.35 7.11 -19.09
CA GLN A 241 -25.34 7.27 -17.62
C GLN A 241 -24.72 6.09 -16.87
N LEU A 242 -24.89 4.86 -17.38
CA LEU A 242 -24.37 3.66 -16.73
C LEU A 242 -22.85 3.61 -16.77
N VAL A 243 -22.22 4.01 -17.89
CA VAL A 243 -20.76 4.10 -18.03
C VAL A 243 -20.20 5.19 -17.09
N LEU A 244 -20.86 6.32 -16.99
CA LEU A 244 -20.46 7.37 -16.04
C LEU A 244 -20.54 6.89 -14.58
N LEU A 245 -21.59 6.15 -14.22
CA LEU A 245 -21.73 5.55 -12.90
C LEU A 245 -20.62 4.52 -12.65
N GLN A 246 -20.31 3.65 -13.63
CA GLN A 246 -19.22 2.69 -13.54
C GLN A 246 -17.85 3.36 -13.34
N THR A 247 -17.61 4.44 -14.08
CA THR A 247 -16.38 5.25 -13.94
C THR A 247 -16.26 5.83 -12.53
N ALA A 248 -17.36 6.39 -11.98
CA ALA A 248 -17.36 6.91 -10.61
C ALA A 248 -17.17 5.81 -9.55
N LEU A 249 -17.79 4.65 -9.74
CA LEU A 249 -17.60 3.49 -8.85
C LEU A 249 -16.18 2.93 -8.93
N LYS A 250 -15.58 2.85 -10.13
CA LYS A 250 -14.18 2.42 -10.32
C LYS A 250 -13.22 3.38 -9.62
N PHE A 251 -13.43 4.68 -9.77
CA PHE A 251 -12.68 5.69 -9.03
C PHE A 251 -12.77 5.46 -7.51
N GLY A 252 -14.00 5.27 -6.99
CA GLY A 252 -14.22 4.98 -5.57
C GLY A 252 -13.54 3.69 -5.11
N GLN A 253 -13.63 2.62 -5.91
CA GLN A 253 -12.96 1.34 -5.65
C GLN A 253 -11.45 1.52 -5.54
N ALA A 254 -10.82 2.15 -6.54
CA ALA A 254 -9.38 2.37 -6.57
C ALA A 254 -8.91 3.29 -5.45
N LEU A 255 -9.69 4.34 -5.11
CA LEU A 255 -9.39 5.24 -3.99
C LEU A 255 -9.37 4.49 -2.65
N LEU A 256 -10.39 3.70 -2.37
CA LEU A 256 -10.49 2.94 -1.11
C LEU A 256 -9.42 1.84 -1.01
N PHE A 257 -9.13 1.17 -2.11
CA PHE A 257 -8.04 0.21 -2.19
C PHE A 257 -6.69 0.89 -1.98
N GLY A 258 -6.49 2.05 -2.62
CA GLY A 258 -5.33 2.91 -2.46
C GLY A 258 -5.10 3.36 -1.01
N VAL A 259 -6.15 3.77 -0.29
CA VAL A 259 -6.08 4.11 1.14
C VAL A 259 -5.71 2.88 1.98
N THR A 260 -6.29 1.73 1.68
CA THR A 260 -6.04 0.47 2.40
C THR A 260 -4.57 0.06 2.30
N LEU A 261 -4.01 0.01 1.09
CA LEU A 261 -2.61 -0.35 0.88
C LEU A 261 -1.65 0.76 1.34
N GLY A 262 -2.04 2.03 1.21
CA GLY A 262 -1.27 3.15 1.76
C GLY A 262 -1.11 3.07 3.29
N ALA A 263 -2.19 2.74 4.00
CA ALA A 263 -2.16 2.51 5.44
C ALA A 263 -1.29 1.31 5.82
N LEU A 264 -1.39 0.21 5.07
CA LEU A 264 -0.53 -0.96 5.23
C LEU A 264 0.94 -0.60 5.03
N TYR A 265 1.27 0.14 3.97
CA TYR A 265 2.64 0.56 3.70
C TYR A 265 3.20 1.46 4.81
N VAL A 266 2.46 2.49 5.24
CA VAL A 266 2.93 3.39 6.31
C VAL A 266 3.17 2.63 7.61
N ARG A 267 2.37 1.61 7.91
CA ARG A 267 2.52 0.78 9.10
C ARG A 267 3.66 -0.24 9.01
N THR A 268 3.86 -0.82 7.82
CA THR A 268 4.87 -1.87 7.62
C THR A 268 6.19 -1.31 7.13
N ARG A 269 6.16 -0.23 6.37
CA ARG A 269 7.28 0.32 5.58
C ARG A 269 7.90 -0.74 4.65
N ARG A 270 7.07 -1.69 4.19
CA ARG A 270 7.47 -2.81 3.33
C ARG A 270 6.67 -2.79 2.05
N LEU A 271 7.37 -2.98 0.93
CA LEU A 271 6.76 -3.08 -0.40
C LEU A 271 6.00 -4.40 -0.57
N TRP A 272 6.65 -5.53 -0.25
CA TRP A 272 6.14 -6.85 -0.58
C TRP A 272 4.75 -7.19 -0.05
N PRO A 273 4.38 -6.87 1.21
CA PRO A 273 3.01 -7.10 1.66
C PRO A 273 1.97 -6.37 0.82
N CYS A 274 2.27 -5.13 0.39
CA CYS A 274 1.37 -4.36 -0.47
C CYS A 274 1.30 -4.98 -1.86
N ALA A 275 2.44 -5.28 -2.48
CA ALA A 275 2.50 -5.86 -3.82
C ALA A 275 1.81 -7.23 -3.91
N PHE A 276 2.00 -8.12 -2.93
CA PHE A 276 1.32 -9.43 -2.92
C PHE A 276 -0.18 -9.33 -2.67
N ILE A 277 -0.63 -8.41 -1.80
CA ILE A 277 -2.06 -8.20 -1.58
C ILE A 277 -2.70 -7.61 -2.83
N HIS A 278 -2.02 -6.68 -3.50
CA HIS A 278 -2.47 -6.11 -4.76
C HIS A 278 -2.58 -7.18 -5.84
N ALA A 279 -1.50 -7.90 -6.11
CA ALA A 279 -1.48 -8.99 -7.09
C ALA A 279 -2.56 -10.04 -6.82
N GLY A 280 -2.74 -10.45 -5.56
CA GLY A 280 -3.77 -11.40 -5.16
C GLY A 280 -5.19 -10.87 -5.39
N PHE A 281 -5.43 -9.58 -5.15
CA PHE A 281 -6.70 -8.94 -5.45
C PHE A 281 -6.98 -8.94 -6.96
N ASP A 282 -5.99 -8.58 -7.78
CA ASP A 282 -6.10 -8.52 -9.23
C ASP A 282 -6.31 -9.92 -9.83
N VAL A 283 -5.59 -10.93 -9.32
CA VAL A 283 -5.83 -12.33 -9.74
C VAL A 283 -7.29 -12.72 -9.51
N LEU A 284 -7.83 -12.46 -8.31
CA LEU A 284 -9.22 -12.79 -8.01
C LEU A 284 -10.21 -11.98 -8.83
N TYR A 285 -9.88 -10.73 -9.15
CA TYR A 285 -10.72 -9.83 -9.91
C TYR A 285 -10.77 -10.20 -11.41
N LEU A 286 -9.63 -10.55 -11.99
CA LEU A 286 -9.46 -10.76 -13.43
C LEU A 286 -9.61 -12.25 -13.85
N ALA A 287 -9.33 -13.18 -12.93
CA ALA A 287 -9.29 -14.61 -13.26
C ALA A 287 -10.52 -15.13 -13.99
N PRO A 288 -11.78 -14.81 -13.60
CA PRO A 288 -12.95 -15.36 -14.28
C PRO A 288 -12.98 -15.04 -15.77
N ASN A 289 -12.49 -13.86 -16.14
CA ASN A 289 -12.48 -13.44 -17.55
C ASN A 289 -11.23 -13.95 -18.27
N VAL A 290 -10.03 -13.66 -17.74
CA VAL A 290 -8.77 -14.00 -18.39
C VAL A 290 -8.62 -15.50 -18.59
N LEU A 291 -9.00 -16.32 -17.60
CA LEU A 291 -8.87 -17.77 -17.72
C LEU A 291 -9.80 -18.35 -18.81
N LEU A 292 -10.98 -17.76 -19.00
CA LEU A 292 -11.95 -18.27 -19.96
C LEU A 292 -11.77 -17.69 -21.38
N THR A 293 -11.26 -16.46 -21.49
CA THR A 293 -11.20 -15.76 -22.79
C THR A 293 -9.77 -15.57 -23.32
N GLY A 294 -8.75 -15.67 -22.46
CA GLY A 294 -7.37 -15.32 -22.81
C GLY A 294 -7.16 -13.82 -23.07
N MET A 295 -8.11 -12.98 -22.65
CA MET A 295 -8.06 -11.53 -22.90
C MET A 295 -8.20 -10.74 -21.61
N MET A 296 -7.57 -9.58 -21.55
CA MET A 296 -7.78 -8.64 -20.45
C MET A 296 -9.16 -7.99 -20.58
N PRO A 297 -9.99 -8.02 -19.51
CA PRO A 297 -11.32 -7.44 -19.55
C PRO A 297 -11.28 -5.91 -19.44
N GLU A 298 -12.26 -5.26 -20.04
CA GLU A 298 -12.62 -3.90 -19.63
C GLU A 298 -13.25 -3.95 -18.24
N THR A 299 -12.59 -3.33 -17.25
CA THR A 299 -12.99 -3.46 -15.85
C THR A 299 -14.03 -2.43 -15.38
N TYR A 300 -14.43 -1.48 -16.26
CA TYR A 300 -15.39 -0.44 -15.86
C TYR A 300 -16.02 0.19 -17.11
N ALA A 301 -16.17 0.56 -17.96
CA ALA A 301 -16.79 1.28 -19.08
C ALA A 301 -17.65 0.38 -20.00
N SER A 302 -18.01 -0.80 -19.52
CA SER A 302 -18.73 -1.79 -20.33
C SER A 302 -20.21 -1.42 -20.60
N GLY A 303 -20.80 -0.57 -19.76
CA GLY A 303 -22.24 -0.27 -19.80
C GLY A 303 -23.14 -1.43 -19.35
N ALA A 304 -22.59 -2.55 -18.85
CA ALA A 304 -23.36 -3.67 -18.38
C ALA A 304 -23.81 -3.49 -16.91
N VAL A 305 -25.02 -3.92 -16.60
CA VAL A 305 -25.57 -3.83 -15.23
C VAL A 305 -24.78 -4.70 -14.28
N GLY A 306 -24.34 -5.89 -14.71
CA GLY A 306 -23.53 -6.81 -13.90
C GLY A 306 -22.26 -6.15 -13.38
N ASP A 307 -21.50 -5.47 -14.24
CA ASP A 307 -20.26 -4.79 -13.87
C ASP A 307 -20.52 -3.62 -12.93
N THR A 308 -21.64 -2.92 -13.08
CA THR A 308 -22.06 -1.88 -12.13
C THR A 308 -22.29 -2.45 -10.73
N VAL A 309 -22.96 -3.61 -10.63
CA VAL A 309 -23.19 -4.30 -9.35
C VAL A 309 -21.88 -4.77 -8.74
N LEU A 310 -20.96 -5.34 -9.54
CA LEU A 310 -19.64 -5.76 -9.10
C LEU A 310 -18.85 -4.60 -8.49
N LEU A 311 -18.80 -3.46 -9.17
CA LEU A 311 -18.12 -2.27 -8.70
C LEU A 311 -18.78 -1.72 -7.42
N ALA A 312 -20.12 -1.67 -7.36
CA ALA A 312 -20.83 -1.20 -6.19
C ALA A 312 -20.56 -2.07 -4.96
N VAL A 313 -20.60 -3.40 -5.11
CA VAL A 313 -20.29 -4.36 -4.04
C VAL A 313 -18.84 -4.20 -3.57
N SER A 314 -17.89 -4.06 -4.49
CA SER A 314 -16.48 -3.87 -4.12
C SER A 314 -16.26 -2.56 -3.36
N VAL A 315 -16.89 -1.45 -3.77
CA VAL A 315 -16.85 -0.16 -3.07
C VAL A 315 -17.42 -0.28 -1.65
N LEU A 316 -18.57 -0.93 -1.48
CA LEU A 316 -19.17 -1.13 -0.16
C LEU A 316 -18.28 -1.97 0.77
N MET A 317 -17.73 -3.08 0.27
CA MET A 317 -16.84 -3.94 1.06
C MET A 317 -15.53 -3.22 1.44
N LEU A 318 -14.88 -2.54 0.49
CA LEU A 318 -13.67 -1.76 0.73
C LEU A 318 -13.92 -0.58 1.69
N SER A 319 -15.10 0.05 1.63
CA SER A 319 -15.50 1.08 2.60
C SER A 319 -15.52 0.52 4.02
N GLY A 320 -16.06 -0.69 4.22
CA GLY A 320 -16.03 -1.39 5.51
C GLY A 320 -14.59 -1.64 6.01
N ILE A 321 -13.67 -2.00 5.11
CA ILE A 321 -12.24 -2.18 5.44
C ILE A 321 -11.62 -0.86 5.90
N VAL A 322 -11.82 0.23 5.14
CA VAL A 322 -11.28 1.56 5.46
C VAL A 322 -11.83 2.07 6.80
N LEU A 323 -13.12 1.87 7.08
CA LEU A 323 -13.73 2.24 8.36
C LEU A 323 -13.11 1.46 9.54
N LYS A 324 -12.80 0.18 9.35
CA LYS A 324 -12.09 -0.62 10.35
C LYS A 324 -10.66 -0.14 10.56
N ILE A 325 -9.93 0.08 9.46
CA ILE A 325 -8.57 0.62 9.50
C ILE A 325 -8.55 1.99 10.18
N ARG A 326 -9.51 2.86 9.89
CA ARG A 326 -9.62 4.19 10.51
C ARG A 326 -9.68 4.11 12.05
N LYS A 327 -10.40 3.14 12.61
CA LYS A 327 -10.48 2.94 14.07
C LYS A 327 -9.14 2.51 14.68
N GLU A 328 -8.29 1.87 13.90
CA GLU A 328 -6.93 1.48 14.33
C GLU A 328 -5.89 2.58 14.11
N ILE A 329 -6.22 3.58 13.26
CA ILE A 329 -5.35 4.70 12.87
C ILE A 329 -5.62 5.96 13.73
N ALA A 330 -6.83 6.13 14.25
CA ALA A 330 -7.24 7.26 15.08
C ALA A 330 -6.64 7.19 16.46
#